data_8f8f0b68ba3243b4e611b13c1f232cda
#
_entry.id   8f8f0b68ba3243b4e611b13c1f232cda
#
_cell.length_a   1.000
_cell.length_b   1.000
_cell.length_c   1.000
_cell.angle_alpha   90.00
_cell.angle_beta   90.00
_cell.angle_gamma   90.00
#
_symmetry.space_group_name_H-M   'P 1'
#
loop_
_entity.id
_entity.type
_entity.pdbx_description
1 polymer ?
#
loop_
_entity_poly.entity_id
_entity_poly.type
_entity_poly.pdbx_seq_one_letter_code
_entity_poly.pdbx_strand_id
1 'polypeptide(L)'
;PHPDDEIIGGAGLMQYLLKAGKEVHIVILTGGEGSHKGCCSKSNSELIEARRDLAAKANKQIGITKENLYFLHYQDGNIHYEYQETEKLADLIKGVQPNSIFVPHKGEGWNDHLQVRNMIQKLIKNNSDIRLYEYCVWFWYYNTWNIDWKNAFTLSMTKAEHLLKNQAIDT
;
A
#
# COMPACT_ATOMS: atom_id res chain seq x y z
N PRO A 1 -1.64 3.24 2.02
CA PRO A 1 -2.61 3.48 3.10
C PRO A 1 -4.02 2.99 2.78
N HIS A 2 -4.57 3.24 1.56
CA HIS A 2 -5.95 2.94 1.21
C HIS A 2 -6.06 1.68 0.37
N PRO A 3 -7.26 1.04 0.33
CA PRO A 3 -7.51 -0.08 -0.57
C PRO A 3 -7.53 0.42 -2.03
N ASP A 4 -6.49 0.21 -2.78
CA ASP A 4 -6.21 0.52 -4.20
C ASP A 4 -4.77 1.02 -4.44
N ASP A 5 -4.17 1.73 -3.48
CA ASP A 5 -2.82 2.28 -3.59
C ASP A 5 -1.77 1.21 -3.94
N GLU A 6 -1.91 0.01 -3.36
CA GLU A 6 -1.00 -1.11 -3.58
C GLU A 6 -1.11 -1.65 -5.01
N ILE A 7 -2.30 -1.63 -5.60
CA ILE A 7 -2.51 -2.05 -6.98
C ILE A 7 -2.06 -0.95 -7.95
N ILE A 8 -2.46 0.30 -7.70
CA ILE A 8 -2.14 1.43 -8.58
C ILE A 8 -0.61 1.63 -8.62
N GLY A 9 0.04 1.71 -7.47
CA GLY A 9 1.48 1.98 -7.38
C GLY A 9 2.38 0.75 -7.40
N GLY A 10 1.90 -0.40 -6.88
CA GLY A 10 2.73 -1.56 -6.56
C GLY A 10 2.53 -2.82 -7.40
N ALA A 11 1.44 -2.95 -8.18
CA ALA A 11 1.11 -4.22 -8.85
C ALA A 11 2.24 -4.80 -9.73
N GLY A 12 2.97 -3.96 -10.46
CA GLY A 12 4.11 -4.42 -11.25
C GLY A 12 5.25 -4.98 -10.40
N LEU A 13 5.56 -4.31 -9.29
CA LEU A 13 6.57 -4.73 -8.34
C LEU A 13 6.16 -6.04 -7.66
N MET A 14 4.92 -6.17 -7.23
CA MET A 14 4.40 -7.40 -6.61
C MET A 14 4.54 -8.60 -7.55
N GLN A 15 4.12 -8.45 -8.81
CA GLN A 15 4.25 -9.51 -9.82
C GLN A 15 5.71 -9.89 -10.06
N TYR A 16 6.61 -8.90 -10.12
CA TYR A 16 8.05 -9.15 -10.29
C TYR A 16 8.62 -9.94 -9.11
N LEU A 17 8.30 -9.53 -7.88
CA LEU A 17 8.80 -10.21 -6.68
C LEU A 17 8.25 -11.63 -6.54
N LEU A 18 6.96 -11.85 -6.80
CA LEU A 18 6.33 -13.17 -6.77
C LEU A 18 6.96 -14.12 -7.81
N LYS A 19 7.22 -13.63 -9.04
CA LYS A 19 7.93 -14.39 -10.07
C LYS A 19 9.36 -14.75 -9.67
N ALA A 20 10.00 -13.87 -8.90
CA ALA A 20 11.34 -14.13 -8.35
C ALA A 20 11.32 -15.06 -7.12
N GLY A 21 10.17 -15.66 -6.80
CA GLY A 21 10.00 -16.57 -5.65
C GLY A 21 10.10 -15.86 -4.30
N LYS A 22 9.83 -14.56 -4.26
CA LYS A 22 9.80 -13.79 -3.00
C LYS A 22 8.41 -13.84 -2.38
N GLU A 23 8.38 -13.89 -1.07
CA GLU A 23 7.15 -13.69 -0.31
C GLU A 23 6.80 -12.22 -0.27
N VAL A 24 5.53 -11.89 -0.53
CA VAL A 24 5.02 -10.51 -0.58
C VAL A 24 3.84 -10.39 0.38
N HIS A 25 3.95 -9.48 1.32
CA HIS A 25 2.91 -9.16 2.30
C HIS A 25 2.35 -7.76 2.03
N ILE A 26 1.04 -7.62 2.05
CA ILE A 26 0.34 -6.35 1.84
C ILE A 26 -0.35 -5.94 3.12
N VAL A 27 -0.14 -4.69 3.54
CA VAL A 27 -0.80 -4.10 4.71
C VAL A 27 -1.57 -2.87 4.26
N ILE A 28 -2.90 -2.93 4.34
CA ILE A 28 -3.80 -1.81 4.07
C ILE A 28 -4.21 -1.21 5.41
N LEU A 29 -3.98 0.09 5.59
CA LEU A 29 -4.09 0.72 6.90
C LEU A 29 -5.51 1.20 7.20
N THR A 30 -6.21 1.77 6.21
CA THR A 30 -7.57 2.32 6.37
C THR A 30 -8.58 1.53 5.58
N GLY A 31 -9.85 1.76 5.82
CA GLY A 31 -10.92 1.22 4.97
C GLY A 31 -11.21 2.05 3.72
N GLY A 32 -10.62 3.25 3.60
CA GLY A 32 -10.89 4.18 2.50
C GLY A 32 -12.28 4.81 2.57
N GLU A 33 -12.88 4.87 3.75
CA GLU A 33 -14.25 5.35 3.97
C GLU A 33 -14.43 6.84 3.70
N GLY A 34 -13.34 7.58 3.63
CA GLY A 34 -13.36 9.02 3.31
C GLY A 34 -13.61 9.32 1.83
N SER A 35 -13.37 8.35 0.93
CA SER A 35 -13.44 8.57 -0.52
C SER A 35 -14.84 8.83 -1.06
N HIS A 36 -15.89 8.38 -0.36
CA HIS A 36 -17.28 8.43 -0.81
C HIS A 36 -18.20 9.26 0.09
N LYS A 37 -17.63 10.20 0.86
CA LYS A 37 -18.43 11.07 1.73
C LYS A 37 -19.45 11.88 0.91
N GLY A 38 -20.73 11.61 1.14
CA GLY A 38 -21.84 12.35 0.52
C GLY A 38 -22.19 11.95 -0.91
N CYS A 39 -21.54 10.97 -1.52
CA CYS A 39 -21.86 10.54 -2.89
C CYS A 39 -22.71 9.26 -2.96
N CYS A 40 -22.88 8.53 -1.85
CA CYS A 40 -23.70 7.32 -1.80
C CYS A 40 -24.42 7.21 -0.44
N SER A 41 -25.44 6.34 -0.38
CA SER A 41 -26.23 6.09 0.82
C SER A 41 -25.63 5.05 1.79
N LYS A 42 -24.43 4.52 1.47
CA LYS A 42 -23.76 3.52 2.30
C LYS A 42 -23.19 4.13 3.57
N SER A 43 -23.29 3.42 4.66
CA SER A 43 -22.57 3.73 5.89
C SER A 43 -21.06 3.53 5.73
N ASN A 44 -20.25 4.14 6.60
CA ASN A 44 -18.81 3.94 6.60
C ASN A 44 -18.44 2.45 6.76
N SER A 45 -19.16 1.71 7.60
CA SER A 45 -18.90 0.26 7.80
C SER A 45 -19.15 -0.55 6.54
N GLU A 46 -20.23 -0.28 5.81
CA GLU A 46 -20.54 -0.94 4.55
C GLU A 46 -19.51 -0.59 3.46
N LEU A 47 -19.00 0.64 3.44
CA LEU A 47 -17.94 1.06 2.53
C LEU A 47 -16.62 0.35 2.84
N ILE A 48 -16.22 0.29 4.10
CA ILE A 48 -15.00 -0.39 4.55
C ILE A 48 -15.06 -1.87 4.14
N GLU A 49 -16.18 -2.55 4.43
CA GLU A 49 -16.35 -3.96 4.08
C GLU A 49 -16.26 -4.17 2.57
N ALA A 50 -17.03 -3.40 1.79
CA ALA A 50 -17.01 -3.50 0.33
C ALA A 50 -15.61 -3.24 -0.26
N ARG A 51 -14.90 -2.22 0.20
CA ARG A 51 -13.55 -1.90 -0.29
C ARG A 51 -12.52 -2.97 0.11
N ARG A 52 -12.63 -3.56 1.29
CA ARG A 52 -11.77 -4.68 1.71
C ARG A 52 -12.00 -5.92 0.85
N ASP A 53 -13.26 -6.22 0.52
CA ASP A 53 -13.60 -7.32 -0.39
C ASP A 53 -13.04 -7.10 -1.79
N LEU A 54 -13.15 -5.89 -2.32
CA LEU A 54 -12.58 -5.53 -3.63
C LEU A 54 -11.05 -5.61 -3.60
N ALA A 55 -10.40 -5.06 -2.57
CA ALA A 55 -8.95 -5.15 -2.41
C ALA A 55 -8.48 -6.62 -2.30
N ALA A 56 -9.21 -7.47 -1.58
CA ALA A 56 -8.88 -8.90 -1.49
C ALA A 56 -8.98 -9.60 -2.85
N LYS A 57 -9.99 -9.28 -3.66
CA LYS A 57 -10.15 -9.80 -5.03
C LYS A 57 -9.04 -9.30 -5.95
N ALA A 58 -8.74 -8.00 -5.93
CA ALA A 58 -7.69 -7.38 -6.74
C ALA A 58 -6.31 -7.97 -6.42
N ASN A 59 -5.96 -8.07 -5.14
CA ASN A 59 -4.71 -8.66 -4.69
C ASN A 59 -4.58 -10.15 -5.07
N LYS A 60 -5.67 -10.91 -4.97
CA LYS A 60 -5.71 -12.31 -5.42
C LYS A 60 -5.40 -12.45 -6.92
N GLN A 61 -5.88 -11.54 -7.76
CA GLN A 61 -5.57 -11.55 -9.21
C GLN A 61 -4.07 -11.33 -9.48
N ILE A 62 -3.42 -10.51 -8.67
CA ILE A 62 -1.97 -10.30 -8.76
C ILE A 62 -1.17 -11.50 -8.21
N GLY A 63 -1.80 -12.40 -7.46
CA GLY A 63 -1.15 -13.59 -6.87
C GLY A 63 -0.84 -13.47 -5.38
N ILE A 64 -1.35 -12.43 -4.70
CA ILE A 64 -1.26 -12.30 -3.24
C ILE A 64 -2.30 -13.22 -2.60
N THR A 65 -1.86 -14.04 -1.65
CA THR A 65 -2.76 -14.94 -0.91
C THR A 65 -3.45 -14.19 0.25
N LYS A 66 -4.55 -14.72 0.73
CA LYS A 66 -5.32 -14.13 1.83
C LYS A 66 -4.49 -14.02 3.12
N GLU A 67 -3.60 -14.98 3.33
CA GLU A 67 -2.72 -15.05 4.50
C GLU A 67 -1.67 -13.93 4.52
N ASN A 68 -1.37 -13.37 3.34
CA ASN A 68 -0.39 -12.30 3.16
C ASN A 68 -1.04 -10.92 2.93
N LEU A 69 -2.35 -10.81 3.15
CA LEU A 69 -3.10 -9.56 3.04
C LEU A 69 -3.69 -9.19 4.40
N TYR A 70 -3.26 -8.06 4.94
CA TYR A 70 -3.62 -7.58 6.27
C TYR A 70 -4.37 -6.26 6.19
N PHE A 71 -5.41 -6.11 7.00
CA PHE A 71 -6.19 -4.88 7.13
C PHE A 71 -6.08 -4.36 8.56
N LEU A 72 -5.63 -3.12 8.70
CA LEU A 72 -5.66 -2.38 9.94
C LEU A 72 -6.90 -1.47 10.00
N HIS A 73 -7.05 -0.71 11.07
CA HIS A 73 -8.26 0.07 11.33
C HIS A 73 -7.95 1.54 11.63
N TYR A 74 -6.93 2.10 10.94
CA TYR A 74 -6.71 3.54 11.00
C TYR A 74 -7.88 4.28 10.35
N GLN A 75 -8.19 5.44 10.87
CA GLN A 75 -9.21 6.32 10.30
C GLN A 75 -8.71 6.92 8.98
N ASP A 76 -9.49 6.79 7.92
CA ASP A 76 -9.18 7.37 6.60
C ASP A 76 -9.20 8.92 6.64
N GLY A 77 -8.21 9.53 6.01
CA GLY A 77 -7.97 10.98 6.01
C GLY A 77 -7.38 11.52 7.32
N ASN A 78 -7.11 10.65 8.30
CA ASN A 78 -6.60 11.05 9.60
C ASN A 78 -5.64 10.02 10.20
N ILE A 79 -4.78 9.43 9.37
CA ILE A 79 -3.73 8.52 9.88
C ILE A 79 -2.81 9.32 10.79
N HIS A 80 -2.76 8.91 12.04
CA HIS A 80 -1.82 9.43 13.02
C HIS A 80 -1.33 8.27 13.88
N TYR A 81 -0.44 8.54 14.82
CA TYR A 81 0.14 7.53 15.68
C TYR A 81 -0.89 7.03 16.70
N GLU A 82 -1.77 6.11 16.29
CA GLU A 82 -2.72 5.43 17.16
C GLU A 82 -2.03 4.24 17.82
N TYR A 83 -1.98 4.23 19.14
CA TYR A 83 -1.18 3.26 19.89
C TYR A 83 -1.51 1.81 19.52
N GLN A 84 -2.79 1.41 19.53
CA GLN A 84 -3.21 0.04 19.23
C GLN A 84 -2.88 -0.42 17.80
N GLU A 85 -3.22 0.38 16.81
CA GLU A 85 -2.99 0.02 15.39
C GLU A 85 -1.50 0.06 15.06
N THR A 86 -0.75 0.97 15.68
CA THR A 86 0.70 1.04 15.49
C THR A 86 1.40 -0.15 16.13
N GLU A 87 0.93 -0.64 17.29
CA GLU A 87 1.45 -1.88 17.88
C GLU A 87 1.19 -3.09 16.98
N LYS A 88 -0.03 -3.24 16.44
CA LYS A 88 -0.34 -4.32 15.49
C LYS A 88 0.58 -4.28 14.27
N LEU A 89 0.84 -3.09 13.74
CA LEU A 89 1.76 -2.91 12.61
C LEU A 89 3.20 -3.30 12.98
N ALA A 90 3.66 -2.90 14.16
CA ALA A 90 4.98 -3.27 14.68
C ALA A 90 5.11 -4.78 14.89
N ASP A 91 4.10 -5.41 15.47
CA ASP A 91 4.08 -6.86 15.67
C ASP A 91 4.05 -7.62 14.34
N LEU A 92 3.32 -7.12 13.36
CA LEU A 92 3.31 -7.69 12.02
C LEU A 92 4.70 -7.60 11.37
N ILE A 93 5.36 -6.44 11.41
CA ILE A 93 6.73 -6.27 10.91
C ILE A 93 7.69 -7.24 11.62
N LYS A 94 7.55 -7.38 12.94
CA LYS A 94 8.37 -8.30 13.74
C LYS A 94 8.11 -9.76 13.41
N GLY A 95 6.84 -10.13 13.14
CA GLY A 95 6.46 -11.51 12.78
C GLY A 95 6.92 -11.91 11.39
N VAL A 96 6.74 -11.02 10.41
CA VAL A 96 7.12 -11.25 9.00
C VAL A 96 8.63 -11.15 8.79
N GLN A 97 9.33 -10.31 9.57
CA GLN A 97 10.76 -10.03 9.42
C GLN A 97 11.17 -9.65 7.98
N PRO A 98 10.53 -8.66 7.36
CA PRO A 98 10.81 -8.30 5.99
C PRO A 98 12.22 -7.72 5.86
N ASN A 99 12.92 -8.00 4.76
CA ASN A 99 14.16 -7.31 4.43
C ASN A 99 13.94 -6.02 3.60
N SER A 100 12.73 -5.82 3.12
CA SER A 100 12.35 -4.63 2.35
C SER A 100 10.91 -4.23 2.65
N ILE A 101 10.68 -2.95 2.91
CA ILE A 101 9.34 -2.36 3.08
C ILE A 101 9.18 -1.28 2.03
N PHE A 102 8.02 -1.28 1.38
CA PHE A 102 7.64 -0.31 0.36
C PHE A 102 6.50 0.56 0.90
N VAL A 103 6.64 1.87 0.80
CA VAL A 103 5.68 2.87 1.29
C VAL A 103 5.43 3.92 0.21
N PRO A 104 4.32 4.67 0.27
CA PRO A 104 4.12 5.80 -0.63
C PRO A 104 5.25 6.82 -0.53
N HIS A 105 5.57 7.48 -1.66
CA HIS A 105 6.65 8.45 -1.74
C HIS A 105 6.36 9.68 -0.86
N LYS A 106 7.41 10.20 -0.22
CA LYS A 106 7.33 11.39 0.67
C LYS A 106 6.79 12.66 0.00
N GLY A 107 6.84 12.74 -1.31
CA GLY A 107 6.32 13.86 -2.12
C GLY A 107 4.88 13.68 -2.58
N GLU A 108 4.19 12.62 -2.15
CA GLU A 108 2.75 12.48 -2.40
C GLU A 108 1.96 13.64 -1.78
N GLY A 109 0.92 14.11 -2.46
CA GLY A 109 0.11 15.24 -2.00
C GLY A 109 -0.85 14.90 -0.86
N TRP A 110 -0.94 13.65 -0.44
CA TRP A 110 -1.88 13.16 0.55
C TRP A 110 -1.24 12.97 1.93
N ASN A 111 -1.88 13.51 2.95
CA ASN A 111 -1.39 13.42 4.32
C ASN A 111 -1.20 11.97 4.79
N ASP A 112 -2.15 11.08 4.51
CA ASP A 112 -2.08 9.69 4.93
C ASP A 112 -0.87 8.96 4.34
N HIS A 113 -0.52 9.23 3.07
CA HIS A 113 0.68 8.68 2.44
C HIS A 113 1.95 9.12 3.18
N LEU A 114 2.04 10.40 3.52
CA LEU A 114 3.17 10.94 4.29
C LEU A 114 3.23 10.37 5.70
N GLN A 115 2.09 10.22 6.38
CA GLN A 115 2.03 9.67 7.73
C GLN A 115 2.45 8.21 7.78
N VAL A 116 2.00 7.38 6.84
CA VAL A 116 2.44 5.98 6.71
C VAL A 116 3.94 5.89 6.54
N ARG A 117 4.49 6.66 5.61
CA ARG A 117 5.94 6.70 5.37
C ARG A 117 6.71 7.07 6.64
N ASN A 118 6.29 8.13 7.34
CA ASN A 118 6.95 8.60 8.56
C ASN A 118 6.83 7.60 9.71
N MET A 119 5.70 6.93 9.83
CA MET A 119 5.45 5.91 10.85
C MET A 119 6.33 4.69 10.63
N ILE A 120 6.38 4.15 9.43
CA ILE A 120 7.27 3.02 9.10
C ILE A 120 8.73 3.39 9.35
N GLN A 121 9.17 4.58 8.94
CA GLN A 121 10.54 5.02 9.19
C GLN A 121 10.89 5.06 10.69
N LYS A 122 9.94 5.46 11.55
CA LYS A 122 10.12 5.43 13.01
C LYS A 122 10.19 4.00 13.54
N LEU A 123 9.29 3.11 13.08
CA LEU A 123 9.23 1.73 13.54
C LEU A 123 10.50 0.93 13.23
N ILE A 124 11.09 1.16 12.05
CA ILE A 124 12.29 0.43 11.62
C ILE A 124 13.61 1.15 11.93
N LYS A 125 13.57 2.32 12.58
CA LYS A 125 14.75 3.18 12.81
C LYS A 125 15.97 2.44 13.39
N ASN A 126 15.74 1.46 14.25
CA ASN A 126 16.79 0.70 14.93
C ASN A 126 17.06 -0.67 14.28
N ASN A 127 16.49 -0.93 13.11
CA ASN A 127 16.68 -2.19 12.37
C ASN A 127 17.35 -1.90 11.02
N SER A 128 18.67 -2.06 10.99
CA SER A 128 19.51 -1.82 9.80
C SER A 128 19.30 -2.86 8.68
N ASP A 129 18.66 -3.98 8.98
CA ASP A 129 18.48 -5.08 8.04
C ASP A 129 17.26 -4.85 7.12
N ILE A 130 16.38 -3.91 7.50
CA ILE A 130 15.22 -3.54 6.72
C ILE A 130 15.53 -2.34 5.82
N ARG A 131 15.37 -2.52 4.51
CA ARG A 131 15.46 -1.42 3.53
C ARG A 131 14.10 -0.81 3.30
N LEU A 132 14.01 0.52 3.38
CA LEU A 132 12.81 1.29 3.07
C LEU A 132 12.87 1.79 1.64
N TYR A 133 11.87 1.46 0.84
CA TYR A 133 11.66 1.96 -0.50
C TYR A 133 10.38 2.78 -0.59
N GLU A 134 10.36 3.74 -1.49
CA GLU A 134 9.20 4.58 -1.74
C GLU A 134 8.65 4.31 -3.15
N TYR A 135 7.34 4.23 -3.31
CA TYR A 135 6.68 4.08 -4.60
C TYR A 135 5.67 5.20 -4.84
N CYS A 136 5.40 5.50 -6.10
CA CYS A 136 4.50 6.56 -6.50
C CYS A 136 3.09 6.02 -6.77
N VAL A 137 2.07 6.66 -6.20
CA VAL A 137 0.65 6.43 -6.48
C VAL A 137 0.08 7.64 -7.22
N TRP A 138 -0.08 8.76 -6.53
CA TRP A 138 -0.61 10.02 -7.05
C TRP A 138 0.47 11.03 -7.43
N PHE A 139 1.71 10.72 -7.17
CA PHE A 139 2.86 11.59 -7.42
C PHE A 139 2.91 12.10 -8.86
N TRP A 140 2.62 11.23 -9.82
CA TRP A 140 2.59 11.54 -11.25
C TRP A 140 1.59 12.62 -11.61
N TYR A 141 0.55 12.80 -10.81
CA TYR A 141 -0.46 13.82 -11.02
C TYR A 141 -0.04 15.19 -10.47
N TYR A 142 0.70 15.21 -9.34
CA TYR A 142 0.95 16.45 -8.59
C TYR A 142 2.39 16.95 -8.63
N ASN A 143 3.40 16.09 -8.63
CA ASN A 143 4.77 16.47 -8.27
C ASN A 143 5.89 15.73 -9.02
N THR A 144 5.74 15.43 -10.30
CA THR A 144 6.74 14.67 -11.07
C THR A 144 8.16 15.28 -11.11
N TRP A 145 8.30 16.58 -10.82
CA TRP A 145 9.59 17.30 -10.83
C TRP A 145 10.47 17.02 -9.62
N ASN A 146 9.92 16.56 -8.51
CA ASN A 146 10.62 16.38 -7.23
C ASN A 146 11.16 14.96 -7.01
N ILE A 147 11.18 14.13 -8.03
CA ILE A 147 11.76 12.79 -7.93
C ILE A 147 13.29 12.89 -7.99
N ASP A 148 13.95 12.27 -7.02
CA ASP A 148 15.39 12.03 -7.09
C ASP A 148 15.69 10.89 -8.06
N TRP A 149 15.71 11.19 -9.35
CA TRP A 149 15.94 10.24 -10.42
C TRP A 149 17.26 9.46 -10.30
N LYS A 150 18.24 9.97 -9.56
CA LYS A 150 19.53 9.29 -9.35
C LYS A 150 19.36 8.04 -8.48
N ASN A 151 18.39 8.05 -7.60
CA ASN A 151 18.06 6.95 -6.69
C ASN A 151 16.74 6.25 -7.06
N ALA A 152 16.21 6.52 -8.25
CA ALA A 152 14.99 5.89 -8.73
C ALA A 152 15.27 4.62 -9.50
N PHE A 153 14.42 3.62 -9.31
CA PHE A 153 14.41 2.38 -10.09
C PHE A 153 13.15 2.35 -10.95
N THR A 154 13.32 2.00 -12.22
CA THR A 154 12.19 1.78 -13.12
C THR A 154 12.01 0.29 -13.32
N LEU A 155 10.80 -0.19 -13.09
CA LEU A 155 10.42 -1.57 -13.37
C LEU A 155 9.55 -1.62 -14.63
N SER A 156 10.04 -2.30 -15.66
CA SER A 156 9.27 -2.54 -16.89
C SER A 156 8.34 -3.72 -16.71
N MET A 157 7.05 -3.53 -17.02
CA MET A 157 6.07 -4.61 -17.04
C MET A 157 5.91 -5.17 -18.47
N THR A 158 5.73 -6.48 -18.57
CA THR A 158 5.30 -7.14 -19.81
C THR A 158 3.83 -6.81 -20.11
N LYS A 159 3.38 -7.09 -21.35
CA LYS A 159 1.96 -6.94 -21.72
C LYS A 159 1.03 -7.75 -20.81
N ALA A 160 1.43 -8.95 -20.42
CA ALA A 160 0.65 -9.82 -19.54
C ALA A 160 0.52 -9.22 -18.13
N GLU A 161 1.59 -8.65 -17.58
CA GLU A 161 1.58 -7.99 -16.28
C GLU A 161 0.74 -6.72 -16.28
N HIS A 162 0.79 -5.94 -17.37
CA HIS A 162 -0.11 -4.80 -17.56
C HIS A 162 -1.58 -5.22 -17.61
N LEU A 163 -1.89 -6.32 -18.32
CA LEU A 163 -3.26 -6.84 -18.39
C LEU A 163 -3.77 -7.24 -17.00
N LEU A 164 -2.97 -7.99 -16.24
CA LEU A 164 -3.33 -8.38 -14.87
C LEU A 164 -3.53 -7.17 -13.96
N LYS A 165 -2.65 -6.17 -14.03
CA LYS A 165 -2.81 -4.92 -13.28
C LYS A 165 -4.12 -4.23 -13.64
N ASN A 166 -4.44 -4.08 -14.92
CA ASN A 166 -5.69 -3.44 -15.36
C ASN A 166 -6.91 -4.22 -14.86
N GLN A 167 -6.90 -5.55 -14.98
CA GLN A 167 -7.97 -6.39 -14.43
C GLN A 167 -8.16 -6.20 -12.93
N ALA A 168 -7.05 -6.07 -12.17
CA ALA A 168 -7.11 -5.82 -10.74
C ALA A 168 -7.62 -4.42 -10.39
N ILE A 169 -7.39 -3.42 -11.25
CA ILE A 169 -7.95 -2.06 -11.10
C ILE A 169 -9.45 -2.05 -11.40
N ASP A 170 -9.90 -2.84 -12.38
CA ASP A 170 -11.30 -2.91 -12.83
C ASP A 170 -12.18 -3.79 -11.90
N THR A 171 -11.61 -4.37 -10.85
CA THR A 171 -12.31 -5.22 -9.87
C THR A 171 -13.18 -4.40 -8.92
#